data_5b0f72d3aac26a94c70fd39a98759a11
#
_entry.id   5b0f72d3aac26a94c70fd39a98759a11
#
_cell.length_a   1.000
_cell.length_b   1.000
_cell.length_c   1.000
_cell.angle_alpha   90.00
_cell.angle_beta   90.00
_cell.angle_gamma   90.00
#
_symmetry.space_group_name_H-M   'P 1'
#
loop_
_entity.id
_entity.type
_entity.pdbx_description
1 polymer ?
#
loop_
_entity_poly.entity_id
_entity_poly.type
_entity_poly.pdbx_seq_one_letter_code
_entity_poly.pdbx_strand_id
1 'polypeptide(L)'
;MLKMFTTQLTGLLKRIEEKEEYSFEDGARLLAQGPIYIFATKEMKAVEFEALEGAEPLKGVKVFERAGELIDSDRVLIFSRYSNDDDAMEVAAQLQAKAIPFVAVSTAVPEGGKLQEFADLHIDLRLTKGLLPDDFGNRYGYPSSMAALFVYFGLKFTIEEILAEYEE
;
A
#
# COMPACT_ATOMS: atom_id res chain seq x y z
N MET A 1 -26.49 6.18 -8.25
CA MET A 1 -25.39 5.38 -7.65
C MET A 1 -24.01 5.97 -7.94
N LEU A 2 -23.70 6.28 -9.18
CA LEU A 2 -22.37 6.79 -9.52
C LEU A 2 -22.03 8.12 -8.84
N LYS A 3 -22.98 9.03 -8.74
CA LYS A 3 -22.80 10.30 -8.00
C LYS A 3 -22.48 10.04 -6.53
N MET A 4 -23.22 9.15 -5.89
CA MET A 4 -23.02 8.79 -4.50
C MET A 4 -21.66 8.13 -4.31
N PHE A 5 -21.29 7.22 -5.21
CA PHE A 5 -20.00 6.56 -5.20
C PHE A 5 -18.86 7.59 -5.33
N THR A 6 -18.97 8.53 -6.26
CA THR A 6 -17.98 9.60 -6.43
C THR A 6 -17.78 10.41 -5.14
N THR A 7 -18.88 10.80 -4.51
CA THR A 7 -18.84 11.57 -3.26
C THR A 7 -18.16 10.76 -2.13
N GLN A 8 -18.56 9.51 -1.99
CA GLN A 8 -18.02 8.65 -0.93
C GLN A 8 -16.55 8.29 -1.19
N LEU A 9 -16.19 8.01 -2.43
CA LEU A 9 -14.80 7.75 -2.80
C LEU A 9 -13.93 8.98 -2.55
N THR A 10 -14.38 10.15 -2.95
CA THR A 10 -13.66 11.41 -2.68
C THR A 10 -13.43 11.59 -1.18
N GLY A 11 -14.45 11.30 -0.37
CA GLY A 11 -14.33 11.38 1.09
C GLY A 11 -13.31 10.39 1.65
N LEU A 12 -13.29 9.16 1.12
CA LEU A 12 -12.30 8.15 1.51
C LEU A 12 -10.88 8.60 1.18
N LEU A 13 -10.65 9.06 -0.04
CA LEU A 13 -9.32 9.50 -0.48
C LEU A 13 -8.83 10.69 0.33
N LYS A 14 -9.72 11.63 0.66
CA LYS A 14 -9.38 12.77 1.54
C LYS A 14 -9.01 12.34 2.95
N ARG A 15 -9.72 11.34 3.50
CA ARG A 15 -9.38 10.81 4.83
C ARG A 15 -7.99 10.18 4.84
N ILE A 16 -7.66 9.42 3.80
CA ILE A 16 -6.32 8.82 3.66
C ILE A 16 -5.28 9.94 3.58
N GLU A 17 -5.49 10.92 2.72
CA GLU A 17 -4.57 12.06 2.54
C GLU A 17 -4.32 12.77 3.88
N GLU A 18 -5.37 13.10 4.61
CA GLU A 18 -5.27 13.88 5.85
C GLU A 18 -4.72 13.07 7.02
N LYS A 19 -5.15 11.81 7.16
CA LYS A 19 -4.80 10.98 8.31
C LYS A 19 -3.44 10.30 8.16
N GLU A 20 -2.98 10.09 6.94
CA GLU A 20 -1.75 9.38 6.64
C GLU A 20 -0.66 10.29 6.05
N GLU A 21 -0.81 11.61 6.18
CA GLU A 21 0.12 12.60 5.63
C GLU A 21 1.59 12.30 5.98
N TYR A 22 1.88 12.09 7.26
CA TYR A 22 3.24 11.79 7.71
C TYR A 22 3.70 10.41 7.26
N SER A 23 2.78 9.46 7.17
CA SER A 23 3.08 8.09 6.73
C SER A 23 3.48 8.05 5.25
N PHE A 24 2.90 8.90 4.41
CA PHE A 24 3.33 9.02 3.02
C PHE A 24 4.79 9.46 2.93
N GLU A 25 5.14 10.50 3.68
CA GLU A 25 6.50 11.03 3.68
C GLU A 25 7.49 10.03 4.26
N ASP A 26 7.21 9.48 5.43
CA ASP A 26 8.09 8.52 6.10
C ASP A 26 8.23 7.23 5.29
N GLY A 27 7.12 6.75 4.72
CA GLY A 27 7.13 5.55 3.88
C GLY A 27 7.95 5.74 2.60
N ALA A 28 7.76 6.88 1.94
CA ALA A 28 8.52 7.21 0.75
C ALA A 28 10.01 7.35 1.07
N ARG A 29 10.34 7.95 2.19
CA ARG A 29 11.73 8.11 2.65
C ARG A 29 12.40 6.77 2.92
N LEU A 30 11.66 5.83 3.53
CA LEU A 30 12.17 4.48 3.75
C LEU A 30 12.38 3.75 2.42
N LEU A 31 11.41 3.80 1.52
CA LEU A 31 11.47 3.13 0.23
C LEU A 31 12.56 3.71 -0.68
N ALA A 32 12.84 4.98 -0.58
CA ALA A 32 13.86 5.64 -1.39
C ALA A 32 15.30 5.25 -1.02
N GLN A 33 15.50 4.51 0.08
CA GLN A 33 16.83 4.14 0.57
C GLN A 33 17.47 2.98 -0.20
N GLY A 34 16.73 2.30 -1.07
CA GLY A 34 17.30 1.18 -1.82
C GLY A 34 16.37 0.69 -2.92
N PRO A 35 16.74 -0.41 -3.59
CA PRO A 35 15.87 -1.03 -4.60
C PRO A 35 14.53 -1.45 -4.00
N ILE A 36 13.44 -1.22 -4.71
CA ILE A 36 12.09 -1.49 -4.25
C ILE A 36 11.54 -2.75 -4.92
N TYR A 37 11.04 -3.67 -4.08
CA TYR A 37 10.32 -4.86 -4.51
C TYR A 37 8.86 -4.71 -4.09
N ILE A 38 7.93 -5.01 -5.00
CA ILE A 38 6.49 -4.88 -4.75
C ILE A 38 5.85 -6.26 -4.63
N PHE A 39 5.00 -6.41 -3.62
CA PHE A 39 4.19 -7.61 -3.40
C PHE A 39 2.74 -7.18 -3.17
N ALA A 40 1.82 -7.79 -3.93
CA ALA A 40 0.40 -7.46 -3.83
C ALA A 40 -0.43 -8.74 -3.87
N THR A 41 -1.50 -8.77 -3.08
CA THR A 41 -2.42 -9.92 -3.02
C THR A 41 -3.77 -9.56 -3.64
N LYS A 42 -4.45 -10.56 -4.21
CA LYS A 42 -5.82 -10.44 -4.76
C LYS A 42 -5.93 -9.25 -5.74
N GLU A 43 -6.97 -8.40 -5.57
CA GLU A 43 -7.19 -7.24 -6.42
C GLU A 43 -6.10 -6.18 -6.33
N MET A 44 -5.27 -6.23 -5.30
CA MET A 44 -4.15 -5.30 -5.15
C MET A 44 -3.07 -5.51 -6.21
N LYS A 45 -3.12 -6.61 -6.96
CA LYS A 45 -2.25 -6.84 -8.11
C LYS A 45 -2.37 -5.74 -9.18
N ALA A 46 -3.47 -4.98 -9.17
CA ALA A 46 -3.60 -3.81 -10.02
C ALA A 46 -2.47 -2.78 -9.76
N VAL A 47 -2.07 -2.63 -8.50
CA VAL A 47 -0.96 -1.73 -8.12
C VAL A 47 0.37 -2.25 -8.66
N GLU A 48 0.57 -3.56 -8.58
CA GLU A 48 1.78 -4.21 -9.11
C GLU A 48 1.90 -3.96 -10.62
N PHE A 49 0.81 -4.16 -11.38
CA PHE A 49 0.79 -3.90 -12.80
C PHE A 49 1.05 -2.42 -13.12
N GLU A 50 0.43 -1.51 -12.38
CA GLU A 50 0.66 -0.07 -12.58
C GLU A 50 2.11 0.31 -12.34
N ALA A 51 2.72 -0.22 -11.27
CA ALA A 51 4.11 0.07 -10.92
C ALA A 51 5.10 -0.44 -11.97
N LEU A 52 4.81 -1.58 -12.60
CA LEU A 52 5.71 -2.23 -13.56
C LEU A 52 5.44 -1.82 -14.99
N GLU A 53 4.18 -1.70 -15.38
CA GLU A 53 3.75 -1.57 -16.79
C GLU A 53 2.81 -0.39 -17.05
N GLY A 54 2.56 0.47 -16.06
CA GLY A 54 1.74 1.66 -16.24
C GLY A 54 2.38 2.68 -17.18
N ALA A 55 1.66 3.75 -17.47
CA ALA A 55 2.17 4.81 -18.36
C ALA A 55 3.44 5.48 -17.81
N GLU A 56 3.55 5.55 -16.50
CA GLU A 56 4.72 6.10 -15.82
C GLU A 56 5.15 5.11 -14.71
N PRO A 57 5.88 4.03 -15.08
CA PRO A 57 6.26 3.01 -14.09
C PRO A 57 7.15 3.56 -12.99
N LEU A 58 7.11 2.93 -11.83
CA LEU A 58 8.06 3.24 -10.75
C LEU A 58 9.44 2.71 -11.17
N LYS A 59 10.37 3.63 -11.41
CA LYS A 59 11.69 3.31 -11.95
C LYS A 59 12.44 2.33 -11.07
N GLY A 60 12.88 1.22 -11.67
CA GLY A 60 13.70 0.23 -10.98
C GLY A 60 12.94 -0.73 -10.08
N VAL A 61 11.61 -0.62 -9.98
CA VAL A 61 10.83 -1.56 -9.16
C VAL A 61 10.86 -2.96 -9.76
N LYS A 62 10.88 -3.95 -8.87
CA LYS A 62 10.85 -5.37 -9.25
C LYS A 62 9.73 -6.07 -8.49
N VAL A 63 9.24 -7.18 -9.06
CA VAL A 63 8.28 -8.03 -8.35
C VAL A 63 8.99 -8.77 -7.23
N PHE A 64 8.39 -8.77 -6.05
CA PHE A 64 8.86 -9.60 -4.95
C PHE A 64 8.50 -11.06 -5.24
N GLU A 65 9.49 -11.93 -5.19
CA GLU A 65 9.28 -13.36 -5.36
C GLU A 65 9.52 -14.13 -4.06
N ARG A 66 10.63 -13.86 -3.38
CA ARG A 66 10.96 -14.51 -2.10
C ARG A 66 11.98 -13.70 -1.30
N ALA A 67 11.82 -13.70 0.02
CA ALA A 67 12.69 -12.97 0.93
C ALA A 67 14.15 -13.47 0.90
N GLY A 68 14.37 -14.75 0.60
CA GLY A 68 15.71 -15.33 0.58
C GLY A 68 16.68 -14.71 -0.41
N GLU A 69 16.17 -14.04 -1.44
CA GLU A 69 16.97 -13.38 -2.47
C GLU A 69 17.29 -11.92 -2.13
N LEU A 70 16.69 -11.38 -1.07
CA LEU A 70 16.84 -9.97 -0.68
C LEU A 70 17.97 -9.79 0.33
N ILE A 71 18.55 -8.60 0.31
CA ILE A 71 19.55 -8.14 1.27
C ILE A 71 19.03 -6.94 2.05
N ASP A 72 19.71 -6.56 3.10
CA ASP A 72 19.26 -5.52 4.03
C ASP A 72 19.14 -4.11 3.41
N SER A 73 19.81 -3.87 2.26
CA SER A 73 19.66 -2.62 1.53
C SER A 73 18.42 -2.57 0.65
N ASP A 74 17.76 -3.71 0.42
CA ASP A 74 16.51 -3.76 -0.35
C ASP A 74 15.34 -3.27 0.49
N ARG A 75 14.29 -2.84 -0.20
CA ARG A 75 13.04 -2.38 0.41
C ARG A 75 11.86 -3.10 -0.22
N VAL A 76 10.83 -3.36 0.57
CA VAL A 76 9.63 -4.05 0.06
C VAL A 76 8.40 -3.18 0.32
N LEU A 77 7.50 -3.15 -0.66
CA LEU A 77 6.22 -2.47 -0.57
C LEU A 77 5.12 -3.52 -0.74
N ILE A 78 4.31 -3.71 0.31
CA ILE A 78 3.26 -4.73 0.37
C ILE A 78 1.89 -4.06 0.27
N PHE A 79 1.02 -4.60 -0.60
CA PHE A 79 -0.39 -4.19 -0.70
C PHE A 79 -1.29 -5.39 -0.45
N SER A 80 -2.22 -5.26 0.50
CA SER A 80 -3.28 -6.23 0.73
C SER A 80 -4.57 -5.50 1.09
N ARG A 81 -5.72 -6.20 0.95
CA ARG A 81 -7.02 -5.60 1.29
C ARG A 81 -7.09 -5.30 2.78
N TYR A 82 -6.78 -6.29 3.59
CA TYR A 82 -6.78 -6.16 5.06
C TYR A 82 -5.42 -6.49 5.64
N SER A 83 -5.14 -5.94 6.81
CA SER A 83 -3.85 -6.11 7.49
C SER A 83 -3.62 -7.51 8.05
N ASN A 84 -4.63 -8.38 8.01
CA ASN A 84 -4.54 -9.78 8.43
C ASN A 84 -4.54 -10.78 7.27
N ASP A 85 -4.29 -10.32 6.06
CA ASP A 85 -4.19 -11.20 4.89
C ASP A 85 -3.10 -12.24 5.11
N ASP A 86 -3.43 -13.53 4.93
CA ASP A 86 -2.53 -14.63 5.24
C ASP A 86 -1.24 -14.60 4.41
N ASP A 87 -1.35 -14.37 3.11
CA ASP A 87 -0.19 -14.34 2.22
C ASP A 87 0.72 -13.14 2.53
N ALA A 88 0.11 -11.98 2.78
CA ALA A 88 0.84 -10.77 3.14
C ALA A 88 1.55 -10.95 4.49
N MET A 89 0.88 -11.56 5.46
CA MET A 89 1.47 -11.84 6.78
C MET A 89 2.64 -12.81 6.70
N GLU A 90 2.55 -13.81 5.84
CA GLU A 90 3.65 -14.75 5.62
C GLU A 90 4.89 -14.03 5.09
N VAL A 91 4.70 -13.19 4.08
CA VAL A 91 5.80 -12.37 3.52
C VAL A 91 6.36 -11.43 4.59
N ALA A 92 5.50 -10.76 5.34
CA ALA A 92 5.91 -9.84 6.41
C ALA A 92 6.78 -10.55 7.46
N ALA A 93 6.39 -11.76 7.87
CA ALA A 93 7.16 -12.54 8.84
C ALA A 93 8.55 -12.90 8.30
N GLN A 94 8.66 -13.27 7.02
CA GLN A 94 9.94 -13.56 6.37
C GLN A 94 10.82 -12.31 6.31
N LEU A 95 10.26 -11.16 5.96
CA LEU A 95 11.01 -9.90 5.91
C LEU A 95 11.51 -9.48 7.29
N GLN A 96 10.66 -9.61 8.30
CA GLN A 96 11.04 -9.30 9.67
C GLN A 96 12.18 -10.19 10.15
N ALA A 97 12.11 -11.49 9.87
CA ALA A 97 13.16 -12.45 10.24
C ALA A 97 14.52 -12.12 9.62
N LYS A 98 14.53 -11.53 8.43
CA LYS A 98 15.75 -11.10 7.72
C LYS A 98 16.13 -9.65 7.99
N ALA A 99 15.35 -8.94 8.79
CA ALA A 99 15.54 -7.51 9.07
C ALA A 99 15.54 -6.65 7.80
N ILE A 100 14.68 -6.99 6.83
CA ILE A 100 14.49 -6.20 5.62
C ILE A 100 13.37 -5.20 5.87
N PRO A 101 13.64 -3.89 5.77
CA PRO A 101 12.61 -2.87 6.01
C PRO A 101 11.52 -2.90 4.94
N PHE A 102 10.27 -2.72 5.36
CA PHE A 102 9.15 -2.72 4.43
C PHE A 102 8.02 -1.80 4.87
N VAL A 103 7.29 -1.32 3.88
CA VAL A 103 6.07 -0.53 4.03
C VAL A 103 4.90 -1.43 3.63
N ALA A 104 3.84 -1.44 4.44
CA ALA A 104 2.62 -2.15 4.13
C ALA A 104 1.45 -1.19 3.98
N VAL A 105 0.61 -1.45 2.99
CA VAL A 105 -0.60 -0.68 2.70
C VAL A 105 -1.79 -1.62 2.72
N SER A 106 -2.73 -1.37 3.62
CA SER A 106 -3.92 -2.21 3.77
C SER A 106 -4.92 -1.51 4.69
N THR A 107 -6.15 -1.99 4.73
CA THR A 107 -7.08 -1.53 5.76
C THR A 107 -6.75 -2.24 7.08
N ALA A 108 -6.44 -1.48 8.11
CA ALA A 108 -6.10 -2.00 9.43
C ALA A 108 -7.31 -2.69 10.06
N VAL A 109 -7.10 -3.92 10.56
CA VAL A 109 -8.11 -4.67 11.30
C VAL A 109 -7.69 -4.78 12.77
N PRO A 110 -8.66 -4.81 13.72
CA PRO A 110 -8.33 -4.82 15.15
C PRO A 110 -7.90 -6.18 15.70
N GLU A 111 -8.19 -7.27 14.98
CA GLU A 111 -7.99 -8.64 15.49
C GLU A 111 -7.11 -9.49 14.57
N GLY A 112 -6.43 -10.48 15.17
CA GLY A 112 -5.56 -11.42 14.46
C GLY A 112 -4.16 -10.90 14.23
N GLY A 113 -3.38 -11.62 13.43
CA GLY A 113 -2.07 -11.15 12.96
C GLY A 113 -2.24 -9.91 12.11
N LYS A 114 -1.36 -8.94 12.26
CA LYS A 114 -1.58 -7.62 11.66
C LYS A 114 -0.32 -7.06 11.03
N LEU A 115 -0.40 -6.68 9.78
CA LEU A 115 0.71 -6.02 9.07
C LEU A 115 1.20 -4.78 9.80
N GLN A 116 0.30 -4.01 10.42
CA GLN A 116 0.68 -2.79 11.14
C GLN A 116 1.60 -3.03 12.32
N GLU A 117 1.67 -4.25 12.83
CA GLU A 117 2.58 -4.60 13.93
C GLU A 117 3.96 -5.03 13.44
N PHE A 118 4.04 -5.57 12.22
CA PHE A 118 5.28 -6.10 11.64
C PHE A 118 5.99 -5.12 10.72
N ALA A 119 5.24 -4.26 10.03
CA ALA A 119 5.80 -3.31 9.08
C ALA A 119 6.57 -2.20 9.79
N ASP A 120 7.64 -1.72 9.17
CA ASP A 120 8.33 -0.51 9.65
C ASP A 120 7.43 0.71 9.53
N LEU A 121 6.55 0.70 8.54
CA LEU A 121 5.51 1.70 8.36
C LEU A 121 4.28 1.07 7.72
N HIS A 122 3.10 1.41 8.23
CA HIS A 122 1.82 0.95 7.68
C HIS A 122 0.97 2.16 7.29
N ILE A 123 0.42 2.12 6.09
CA ILE A 123 -0.56 3.12 5.62
C ILE A 123 -1.93 2.47 5.60
N ASP A 124 -2.86 3.04 6.37
CA ASP A 124 -4.21 2.52 6.53
C ASP A 124 -5.14 3.05 5.43
N LEU A 125 -5.70 2.14 4.63
CA LEU A 125 -6.67 2.48 3.59
C LEU A 125 -8.02 2.91 4.14
N ARG A 126 -8.31 2.62 5.41
CA ARG A 126 -9.52 3.05 6.13
C ARG A 126 -10.84 2.61 5.49
N LEU A 127 -10.78 1.57 4.67
CA LEU A 127 -11.95 1.02 3.98
C LEU A 127 -12.52 -0.17 4.75
N THR A 128 -13.10 0.13 5.92
CA THR A 128 -13.63 -0.89 6.84
C THR A 128 -15.02 -1.38 6.45
N LYS A 129 -15.75 -0.61 5.65
CA LYS A 129 -17.11 -0.97 5.20
C LYS A 129 -17.35 -0.43 3.79
N GLY A 130 -18.30 -1.02 3.09
CA GLY A 130 -18.68 -0.59 1.76
C GLY A 130 -19.13 0.88 1.74
N LEU A 131 -18.92 1.56 0.63
CA LEU A 131 -19.19 2.98 0.51
C LEU A 131 -20.67 3.31 0.26
N LEU A 132 -21.46 2.32 -0.19
CA LEU A 132 -22.85 2.54 -0.58
C LEU A 132 -23.80 1.72 0.28
N PRO A 133 -24.96 2.29 0.68
CA PRO A 133 -25.98 1.53 1.38
C PRO A 133 -26.85 0.75 0.40
N ASP A 134 -27.29 -0.46 0.79
CA ASP A 134 -28.33 -1.20 0.06
C ASP A 134 -29.72 -0.96 0.72
N ASP A 135 -30.76 -1.56 0.13
CA ASP A 135 -32.12 -1.39 0.62
C ASP A 135 -32.41 -2.15 1.92
N PHE A 136 -31.48 -3.00 2.36
CA PHE A 136 -31.63 -3.87 3.53
C PHE A 136 -30.79 -3.44 4.72
N GLY A 137 -30.17 -2.27 4.65
CA GLY A 137 -29.31 -1.76 5.72
C GLY A 137 -27.87 -2.27 5.68
N ASN A 138 -27.50 -3.01 4.64
CA ASN A 138 -26.12 -3.46 4.43
C ASN A 138 -25.35 -2.44 3.60
N ARG A 139 -24.04 -2.60 3.55
CA ARG A 139 -23.19 -1.74 2.75
C ARG A 139 -22.41 -2.57 1.73
N TYR A 140 -22.16 -1.98 0.58
CA TYR A 140 -21.43 -2.61 -0.52
C TYR A 140 -20.56 -1.58 -1.23
N GLY A 141 -19.80 -2.02 -2.23
CA GLY A 141 -18.86 -1.16 -2.95
C GLY A 141 -17.59 -0.94 -2.15
N TYR A 142 -16.61 -1.82 -2.40
CA TYR A 142 -15.29 -1.76 -1.74
C TYR A 142 -14.23 -1.45 -2.78
N PRO A 143 -13.93 -0.16 -3.03
CA PRO A 143 -12.93 0.20 -4.04
C PRO A 143 -11.50 0.06 -3.50
N SER A 144 -11.16 -1.12 -3.01
CA SER A 144 -9.87 -1.40 -2.37
C SER A 144 -8.69 -1.11 -3.30
N SER A 145 -8.76 -1.59 -4.55
CA SER A 145 -7.69 -1.37 -5.51
C SER A 145 -7.57 0.09 -5.92
N MET A 146 -8.68 0.83 -6.01
CA MET A 146 -8.65 2.28 -6.31
C MET A 146 -7.98 3.05 -5.17
N ALA A 147 -8.32 2.74 -3.92
CA ALA A 147 -7.69 3.36 -2.76
C ALA A 147 -6.19 3.02 -2.71
N ALA A 148 -5.83 1.76 -2.98
CA ALA A 148 -4.44 1.34 -3.03
C ALA A 148 -3.65 2.05 -4.12
N LEU A 149 -4.23 2.22 -5.30
CA LEU A 149 -3.61 2.97 -6.40
C LEU A 149 -3.39 4.43 -6.02
N PHE A 150 -4.34 5.05 -5.33
CA PHE A 150 -4.18 6.40 -4.82
C PHE A 150 -2.96 6.50 -3.89
N VAL A 151 -2.83 5.58 -2.96
CA VAL A 151 -1.69 5.53 -2.04
C VAL A 151 -0.39 5.27 -2.80
N TYR A 152 -0.40 4.37 -3.77
CA TYR A 152 0.74 4.10 -4.62
C TYR A 152 1.23 5.38 -5.32
N PHE A 153 0.33 6.13 -5.95
CA PHE A 153 0.71 7.38 -6.60
C PHE A 153 1.28 8.40 -5.62
N GLY A 154 0.69 8.51 -4.43
CA GLY A 154 1.22 9.39 -3.39
C GLY A 154 2.64 9.03 -2.99
N LEU A 155 2.90 7.73 -2.77
CA LEU A 155 4.25 7.24 -2.47
C LEU A 155 5.20 7.48 -3.65
N LYS A 156 4.77 7.16 -4.86
CA LYS A 156 5.58 7.32 -6.07
C LYS A 156 6.02 8.77 -6.25
N PHE A 157 5.09 9.71 -6.17
CA PHE A 157 5.40 11.14 -6.31
C PHE A 157 6.42 11.60 -5.26
N THR A 158 6.23 11.18 -4.01
CA THR A 158 7.12 11.57 -2.92
C THR A 158 8.50 10.92 -3.06
N ILE A 159 8.55 9.64 -3.47
CA ILE A 159 9.82 8.96 -3.76
C ILE A 159 10.59 9.70 -4.85
N GLU A 160 9.92 10.06 -5.93
CA GLU A 160 10.54 10.77 -7.05
C GLU A 160 11.07 12.15 -6.64
N GLU A 161 10.33 12.88 -5.81
CA GLU A 161 10.79 14.14 -5.26
C GLU A 161 12.04 13.96 -4.40
N ILE A 162 12.06 12.96 -3.53
CA ILE A 162 13.21 12.66 -2.66
C ILE A 162 14.43 12.30 -3.51
N LEU A 163 14.26 11.42 -4.50
CA LEU A 163 15.37 11.00 -5.35
C LEU A 163 15.91 12.16 -6.21
N ALA A 164 15.05 13.06 -6.66
CA ALA A 164 15.47 14.24 -7.42
C ALA A 164 16.36 15.17 -6.58
N GLU A 165 16.10 15.27 -5.28
CA GLU A 165 16.94 16.08 -4.37
C GLU A 165 18.36 15.54 -4.25
N TYR A 166 18.55 14.23 -4.37
CA TYR A 166 19.88 13.61 -4.30
C TYR A 166 20.66 13.71 -5.61
N GLU A 167 20.00 14.05 -6.72
CA GLU A 167 20.65 14.22 -8.03
C GLU A 167 21.17 15.65 -8.26
N GLU A 168 20.79 16.60 -7.40
CA GLU A 168 21.29 17.96 -7.40
C GLU A 168 22.55 18.05 -6.51
#